data_3233c0305b1f4ae4a64b603c472b63f9
#
_entry.id   3233c0305b1f4ae4a64b603c472b63f9
#
_cell.length_a   1.000
_cell.length_b   1.000
_cell.length_c   1.000
_cell.angle_alpha   90.00
_cell.angle_beta   90.00
_cell.angle_gamma   90.00
#
_symmetry.space_group_name_H-M   'P 1'
#
loop_
_entity.id
_entity.type
_entity.pdbx_description
1 polymer ?
#
loop_
_entity_poly.entity_id
_entity_poly.type
_entity_poly.pdbx_seq_one_letter_code
_entity_poly.pdbx_strand_id
1 'polypeptide(L)'
;MIKNLIFDFGKVLVDYDFEAFFRKYIPDTERCRAFTLVLYNEEVQQRLDREEKPFETIVEDIISKNKDFEPEIRIFNEHYPEIVTNEVEGMYELLTQLKAEGYKLYGLTNWCSKVYLTIAQFGIFKLLDGYIVSSDEKVIKPEAEIYQRLFNKFNLKPEECIFVDDRAENIEGGRRVGMDGIVFTDARQYEIELREKLEADHDVIIETERLLMRRWRCTDAEILYKYASDPDVGPRAGWPPHTSIEESLRIIQDVFMNDYTWAVILKETNEPIGCMGYYPYDKSNIEISENDAEIGYWMGKPHWNKGYCTEGLQAMIKYCYATKNFQTLWADFFVDNPASGREMEKCGFIDTGKENYCSNLYHGNDRPVHIMKLDRKL
;
A
#
# COMPACT_ATOMS: atom_id res chain seq x y z
N MET A 1 7.66 7.85 7.61
CA MET A 1 6.29 7.36 7.98
C MET A 1 5.28 8.26 7.32
N ILE A 2 4.41 7.67 6.50
CA ILE A 2 3.33 8.38 5.79
C ILE A 2 2.29 8.87 6.79
N LYS A 3 1.85 10.12 6.62
CA LYS A 3 0.87 10.79 7.48
C LYS A 3 -0.24 11.45 6.68
N ASN A 4 0.06 11.79 5.41
CA ASN A 4 -0.80 12.61 4.59
C ASN A 4 -1.10 11.90 3.28
N LEU A 5 -2.38 11.89 2.91
CA LEU A 5 -2.86 11.33 1.65
C LEU A 5 -3.45 12.46 0.82
N ILE A 6 -2.96 12.62 -0.41
CA ILE A 6 -3.34 13.71 -1.29
C ILE A 6 -4.12 13.12 -2.47
N PHE A 7 -5.28 13.67 -2.77
CA PHE A 7 -6.20 13.15 -3.79
C PHE A 7 -6.44 14.15 -4.90
N ASP A 8 -6.38 13.72 -6.16
CA ASP A 8 -7.05 14.44 -7.21
C ASP A 8 -8.57 14.40 -7.01
N PHE A 9 -9.30 15.26 -7.67
CA PHE A 9 -10.76 15.32 -7.56
C PHE A 9 -11.43 14.50 -8.67
N GLY A 10 -11.17 14.86 -9.92
CA GLY A 10 -11.77 14.23 -11.07
C GLY A 10 -11.34 12.79 -11.25
N LYS A 11 -12.27 11.86 -11.46
CA LYS A 11 -12.00 10.42 -11.62
C LYS A 11 -11.39 9.72 -10.41
N VAL A 12 -11.09 10.44 -9.32
CA VAL A 12 -10.59 9.90 -8.05
C VAL A 12 -11.63 10.05 -6.93
N LEU A 13 -12.11 11.26 -6.69
CA LEU A 13 -13.14 11.51 -5.67
C LEU A 13 -14.54 11.62 -6.26
N VAL A 14 -14.66 12.23 -7.44
CA VAL A 14 -15.93 12.41 -8.15
C VAL A 14 -15.81 11.95 -9.59
N ASP A 15 -16.91 11.43 -10.11
CA ASP A 15 -17.00 10.89 -11.47
C ASP A 15 -17.81 11.78 -12.40
N TYR A 16 -17.41 11.79 -13.67
CA TYR A 16 -18.09 12.51 -14.74
C TYR A 16 -17.92 11.80 -16.08
N ASP A 17 -18.94 11.95 -16.91
CA ASP A 17 -18.91 11.53 -18.31
C ASP A 17 -19.40 12.68 -19.19
N PHE A 18 -18.44 13.36 -19.79
CA PHE A 18 -18.74 14.53 -20.63
C PHE A 18 -19.56 14.17 -21.87
N GLU A 19 -19.28 13.04 -22.52
CA GLU A 19 -20.04 12.62 -23.68
C GLU A 19 -21.49 12.31 -23.29
N ALA A 20 -21.69 11.56 -22.21
CA ALA A 20 -23.01 11.27 -21.70
C ALA A 20 -23.76 12.55 -21.26
N PHE A 21 -23.04 13.50 -20.63
CA PHE A 21 -23.62 14.79 -20.27
C PHE A 21 -24.06 15.57 -21.49
N PHE A 22 -23.21 15.79 -22.49
CA PHE A 22 -23.52 16.60 -23.65
C PHE A 22 -24.58 15.95 -24.54
N ARG A 23 -24.69 14.63 -24.59
CA ARG A 23 -25.75 13.93 -25.33
C ARG A 23 -27.16 14.29 -24.85
N LYS A 24 -27.36 14.78 -23.65
CA LYS A 24 -28.65 15.30 -23.15
C LYS A 24 -29.07 16.53 -23.90
N TYR A 25 -28.13 17.33 -24.39
CA TYR A 25 -28.36 18.63 -25.05
C TYR A 25 -28.05 18.58 -26.54
N ILE A 26 -27.21 17.67 -27.00
CA ILE A 26 -26.74 17.50 -28.38
C ILE A 26 -27.09 16.08 -28.84
N PRO A 27 -28.30 15.88 -29.41
CA PRO A 27 -28.76 14.55 -29.84
C PRO A 27 -27.93 13.93 -30.97
N ASP A 28 -27.35 14.77 -31.84
CA ASP A 28 -26.48 14.32 -32.94
C ASP A 28 -25.12 13.82 -32.36
N THR A 29 -24.86 12.53 -32.55
CA THR A 29 -23.68 11.86 -32.00
C THR A 29 -22.36 12.37 -32.60
N GLU A 30 -22.34 12.64 -33.91
CA GLU A 30 -21.14 13.13 -34.58
C GLU A 30 -20.82 14.56 -34.14
N ARG A 31 -21.85 15.40 -34.06
CA ARG A 31 -21.71 16.77 -33.57
C ARG A 31 -21.28 16.81 -32.09
N CYS A 32 -21.86 15.95 -31.26
CA CYS A 32 -21.48 15.83 -29.86
C CYS A 32 -20.01 15.45 -29.69
N ARG A 33 -19.53 14.45 -30.45
CA ARG A 33 -18.12 14.06 -30.44
C ARG A 33 -17.20 15.19 -30.94
N ALA A 34 -17.56 15.84 -32.04
CA ALA A 34 -16.78 16.96 -32.56
C ALA A 34 -16.67 18.11 -31.56
N PHE A 35 -17.77 18.41 -30.85
CA PHE A 35 -17.81 19.41 -29.80
C PHE A 35 -16.95 19.02 -28.60
N THR A 36 -17.03 17.76 -28.18
CA THR A 36 -16.20 17.24 -27.08
C THR A 36 -14.71 17.44 -27.38
N LEU A 37 -14.25 17.21 -28.61
CA LEU A 37 -12.87 17.46 -29.03
C LEU A 37 -12.48 18.94 -28.99
N VAL A 38 -13.43 19.87 -29.18
CA VAL A 38 -13.18 21.31 -29.05
C VAL A 38 -12.87 21.69 -27.61
N LEU A 39 -13.61 21.15 -26.65
CA LEU A 39 -13.41 21.44 -25.22
C LEU A 39 -12.25 20.65 -24.60
N TYR A 40 -12.04 19.41 -25.04
CA TYR A 40 -11.09 18.47 -24.43
C TYR A 40 -9.73 18.41 -25.16
N ASN A 41 -9.38 19.43 -25.95
CA ASN A 41 -8.00 19.56 -26.36
C ASN A 41 -7.14 20.14 -25.23
N GLU A 42 -5.88 19.76 -25.22
CA GLU A 42 -4.93 20.10 -24.15
C GLU A 42 -4.79 21.63 -23.94
N GLU A 43 -4.78 22.42 -25.02
CA GLU A 43 -4.66 23.88 -24.93
C GLU A 43 -5.86 24.50 -24.19
N VAL A 44 -7.07 24.07 -24.53
CA VAL A 44 -8.31 24.58 -23.89
C VAL A 44 -8.37 24.16 -22.42
N GLN A 45 -8.05 22.90 -22.13
CA GLN A 45 -8.05 22.39 -20.76
C GLN A 45 -7.04 23.13 -19.89
N GLN A 46 -5.79 23.27 -20.33
CA GLN A 46 -4.76 24.01 -19.57
C GLN A 46 -5.17 25.47 -19.33
N ARG A 47 -5.83 26.11 -20.29
CA ARG A 47 -6.33 27.48 -20.11
C ARG A 47 -7.46 27.58 -19.08
N LEU A 48 -8.37 26.62 -19.08
CA LEU A 48 -9.43 26.53 -18.07
C LEU A 48 -8.86 26.23 -16.69
N ASP A 49 -7.96 25.26 -16.59
CA ASP A 49 -7.37 24.80 -15.33
C ASP A 49 -6.45 25.86 -14.68
N ARG A 50 -5.73 26.65 -15.46
CA ARG A 50 -4.97 27.80 -14.93
C ARG A 50 -5.82 29.01 -14.63
N GLU A 51 -6.85 29.22 -15.43
CA GLU A 51 -7.76 30.37 -15.32
C GLU A 51 -7.03 31.71 -15.07
N GLU A 52 -6.01 31.98 -15.89
CA GLU A 52 -5.24 33.24 -15.82
C GLU A 52 -6.11 34.48 -16.13
N LYS A 53 -7.23 34.26 -16.80
CA LYS A 53 -8.31 35.23 -17.05
C LYS A 53 -9.60 34.71 -16.43
N PRO A 54 -10.58 35.57 -16.11
CA PRO A 54 -11.89 35.12 -15.63
C PRO A 54 -12.49 34.03 -16.53
N PHE A 55 -13.12 33.03 -15.95
CA PHE A 55 -13.67 31.86 -16.64
C PHE A 55 -14.55 32.26 -17.85
N GLU A 56 -15.44 33.23 -17.66
CA GLU A 56 -16.33 33.75 -18.70
C GLU A 56 -15.53 34.37 -19.88
N THR A 57 -14.39 35.02 -19.61
CA THR A 57 -13.51 35.57 -20.66
C THR A 57 -12.88 34.43 -21.47
N ILE A 58 -12.50 33.34 -20.82
CA ILE A 58 -11.95 32.16 -21.50
C ILE A 58 -13.02 31.51 -22.37
N VAL A 59 -14.25 31.39 -21.86
CA VAL A 59 -15.39 30.85 -22.60
C VAL A 59 -15.68 31.69 -23.86
N GLU A 60 -15.71 33.01 -23.76
CA GLU A 60 -15.92 33.88 -24.93
C GLU A 60 -14.76 33.78 -25.93
N ASP A 61 -13.53 33.61 -25.47
CA ASP A 61 -12.36 33.34 -26.34
C ASP A 61 -12.52 32.00 -27.09
N ILE A 62 -13.01 30.94 -26.42
CA ILE A 62 -13.27 29.63 -27.04
C ILE A 62 -14.37 29.78 -28.09
N ILE A 63 -15.47 30.48 -27.78
CA ILE A 63 -16.57 30.79 -28.73
C ILE A 63 -16.03 31.51 -29.95
N SER A 64 -15.17 32.54 -29.76
CA SER A 64 -14.63 33.36 -30.86
C SER A 64 -13.85 32.53 -31.89
N LYS A 65 -13.19 31.48 -31.42
CA LYS A 65 -12.38 30.55 -32.23
C LYS A 65 -13.22 29.40 -32.82
N ASN A 66 -14.40 29.11 -32.24
CA ASN A 66 -15.24 27.95 -32.56
C ASN A 66 -16.70 28.36 -32.72
N LYS A 67 -16.98 29.35 -33.57
CA LYS A 67 -18.30 29.95 -33.73
C LYS A 67 -19.41 28.94 -34.08
N ASP A 68 -19.06 27.89 -34.80
CA ASP A 68 -20.02 26.83 -35.20
C ASP A 68 -20.52 26.02 -33.98
N PHE A 69 -19.81 26.06 -32.85
CA PHE A 69 -20.12 25.39 -31.58
C PHE A 69 -20.53 26.37 -30.48
N GLU A 70 -20.84 27.64 -30.79
CA GLU A 70 -21.24 28.63 -29.79
C GLU A 70 -22.41 28.14 -28.93
N PRO A 71 -23.51 27.55 -29.48
CA PRO A 71 -24.63 27.08 -28.64
C PRO A 71 -24.19 26.01 -27.63
N GLU A 72 -23.34 25.08 -28.04
CA GLU A 72 -22.87 23.98 -27.21
C GLU A 72 -21.88 24.47 -26.12
N ILE A 73 -21.01 25.45 -26.43
CA ILE A 73 -20.12 26.07 -25.47
C ILE A 73 -20.90 26.84 -24.40
N ARG A 74 -22.01 27.49 -24.79
CA ARG A 74 -22.89 28.14 -23.82
C ARG A 74 -23.62 27.14 -22.93
N ILE A 75 -24.06 26.00 -23.46
CA ILE A 75 -24.60 24.87 -22.66
C ILE A 75 -23.55 24.38 -21.64
N PHE A 76 -22.28 24.18 -22.06
CA PHE A 76 -21.21 23.84 -21.17
C PHE A 76 -21.08 24.83 -19.99
N ASN A 77 -21.10 26.12 -20.24
CA ASN A 77 -20.97 27.14 -19.22
C ASN A 77 -22.21 27.17 -18.28
N GLU A 78 -23.39 27.10 -18.82
CA GLU A 78 -24.68 27.21 -18.09
C GLU A 78 -24.91 25.98 -17.19
N HIS A 79 -24.65 24.78 -17.73
CA HIS A 79 -24.94 23.51 -17.08
C HIS A 79 -23.68 22.87 -16.44
N TYR A 80 -22.60 23.62 -16.24
CA TYR A 80 -21.37 23.14 -15.68
C TYR A 80 -21.54 22.30 -14.39
N PRO A 81 -22.39 22.70 -13.41
CA PRO A 81 -22.59 21.94 -12.17
C PRO A 81 -23.18 20.54 -12.36
N GLU A 82 -23.80 20.27 -13.52
CA GLU A 82 -24.44 18.99 -13.83
C GLU A 82 -23.48 17.96 -14.46
N ILE A 83 -22.23 18.38 -14.77
CA ILE A 83 -21.22 17.54 -15.43
C ILE A 83 -20.78 16.41 -14.49
N VAL A 84 -20.57 16.73 -13.22
CA VAL A 84 -20.24 15.76 -12.18
C VAL A 84 -21.52 15.14 -11.65
N THR A 85 -21.63 13.83 -11.72
CA THR A 85 -22.87 13.11 -11.44
C THR A 85 -22.88 12.40 -10.10
N ASN A 86 -21.72 11.90 -9.65
CA ASN A 86 -21.59 11.08 -8.44
C ASN A 86 -20.19 11.15 -7.84
N GLU A 87 -20.09 10.71 -6.60
CA GLU A 87 -18.81 10.35 -5.97
C GLU A 87 -18.32 9.02 -6.59
N VAL A 88 -17.03 8.81 -6.65
CA VAL A 88 -16.45 7.53 -7.09
C VAL A 88 -16.81 6.46 -6.07
N GLU A 89 -17.37 5.34 -6.54
CA GLU A 89 -17.84 4.24 -5.70
C GLU A 89 -16.74 3.73 -4.76
N GLY A 90 -17.08 3.59 -3.47
CA GLY A 90 -16.19 3.09 -2.42
C GLY A 90 -15.22 4.14 -1.84
N MET A 91 -15.03 5.30 -2.48
CA MET A 91 -14.06 6.29 -1.99
C MET A 91 -14.53 7.03 -0.74
N TYR A 92 -15.83 7.29 -0.58
CA TYR A 92 -16.34 7.96 0.62
C TYR A 92 -16.08 7.12 1.89
N GLU A 93 -16.41 5.84 1.83
CA GLU A 93 -16.19 4.87 2.92
C GLU A 93 -14.70 4.73 3.22
N LEU A 94 -13.87 4.58 2.19
CA LEU A 94 -12.41 4.44 2.34
C LEU A 94 -11.79 5.70 2.96
N LEU A 95 -12.13 6.90 2.49
CA LEU A 95 -11.62 8.13 3.08
C LEU A 95 -12.07 8.31 4.55
N THR A 96 -13.30 7.91 4.87
CA THR A 96 -13.82 7.94 6.24
C THR A 96 -13.01 7.02 7.15
N GLN A 97 -12.68 5.81 6.68
CA GLN A 97 -11.85 4.85 7.39
C GLN A 97 -10.41 5.38 7.58
N LEU A 98 -9.76 5.85 6.52
CA LEU A 98 -8.41 6.41 6.59
C LEU A 98 -8.30 7.60 7.56
N LYS A 99 -9.34 8.44 7.58
CA LYS A 99 -9.40 9.55 8.55
C LYS A 99 -9.55 9.05 10.00
N ALA A 100 -10.33 8.00 10.23
CA ALA A 100 -10.47 7.36 11.55
C ALA A 100 -9.16 6.68 12.00
N GLU A 101 -8.35 6.18 11.07
CA GLU A 101 -7.00 5.65 11.31
C GLU A 101 -5.96 6.76 11.61
N GLY A 102 -6.32 8.03 11.47
CA GLY A 102 -5.48 9.18 11.85
C GLY A 102 -4.73 9.85 10.71
N TYR A 103 -4.93 9.41 9.45
CA TYR A 103 -4.34 10.09 8.29
C TYR A 103 -4.98 11.45 8.06
N LYS A 104 -4.16 12.40 7.58
CA LYS A 104 -4.63 13.69 7.07
C LYS A 104 -4.92 13.57 5.58
N LEU A 105 -6.06 14.09 5.17
CA LEU A 105 -6.55 13.98 3.80
C LEU A 105 -6.56 15.35 3.13
N TYR A 106 -5.87 15.48 2.00
CA TYR A 106 -5.79 16.73 1.26
C TYR A 106 -6.21 16.53 -0.19
N GLY A 107 -6.56 17.63 -0.85
CA GLY A 107 -6.88 17.65 -2.27
C GLY A 107 -5.83 18.43 -3.09
N LEU A 108 -5.57 17.96 -4.33
CA LEU A 108 -4.74 18.66 -5.30
C LEU A 108 -5.30 18.44 -6.71
N THR A 109 -5.99 19.43 -7.25
CA THR A 109 -6.73 19.28 -8.50
C THR A 109 -6.38 20.32 -9.55
N ASN A 110 -6.34 19.86 -10.83
CA ASN A 110 -6.39 20.73 -11.98
C ASN A 110 -7.87 20.97 -12.32
N TRP A 111 -8.38 22.16 -12.00
CA TRP A 111 -9.77 22.50 -12.25
C TRP A 111 -9.97 24.02 -12.25
N CYS A 112 -10.90 24.50 -13.06
CA CYS A 112 -11.32 25.91 -13.08
C CYS A 112 -12.13 26.27 -11.82
N SER A 113 -12.38 27.56 -11.60
CA SER A 113 -13.12 28.07 -10.45
C SER A 113 -14.53 27.49 -10.26
N LYS A 114 -15.13 26.90 -11.30
CA LYS A 114 -16.42 26.20 -11.19
C LYS A 114 -16.37 24.96 -10.30
N VAL A 115 -15.18 24.43 -9.96
CA VAL A 115 -15.01 23.31 -9.02
C VAL A 115 -15.67 23.56 -7.66
N TYR A 116 -15.78 24.80 -7.24
CA TYR A 116 -16.43 25.14 -5.97
C TYR A 116 -17.93 24.79 -5.94
N LEU A 117 -18.60 24.75 -7.10
CA LEU A 117 -19.97 24.27 -7.21
C LEU A 117 -20.02 22.75 -6.96
N THR A 118 -19.06 22.00 -7.49
CA THR A 118 -18.92 20.56 -7.26
C THR A 118 -18.59 20.27 -5.79
N ILE A 119 -17.64 20.99 -5.20
CA ILE A 119 -17.26 20.85 -3.78
C ILE A 119 -18.47 21.07 -2.86
N ALA A 120 -19.31 22.05 -3.17
CA ALA A 120 -20.52 22.33 -2.38
C ALA A 120 -21.59 21.23 -2.50
N GLN A 121 -21.60 20.48 -3.62
CA GLN A 121 -22.62 19.47 -3.94
C GLN A 121 -22.32 18.12 -3.27
N PHE A 122 -21.06 17.68 -3.18
CA PHE A 122 -20.67 16.34 -2.76
C PHE A 122 -20.09 16.29 -1.35
N GLY A 123 -20.49 15.26 -0.60
CA GLY A 123 -20.11 15.09 0.81
C GLY A 123 -18.65 14.72 1.03
N ILE A 124 -18.06 14.01 0.07
CA ILE A 124 -16.68 13.51 0.14
C ILE A 124 -15.65 14.62 0.39
N PHE A 125 -15.85 15.81 -0.15
CA PHE A 125 -14.95 16.95 0.07
C PHE A 125 -14.90 17.45 1.51
N LYS A 126 -15.94 17.18 2.33
CA LYS A 126 -15.95 17.52 3.76
C LYS A 126 -14.99 16.66 4.58
N LEU A 127 -14.53 15.54 4.03
CA LEU A 127 -13.55 14.68 4.67
C LEU A 127 -12.12 15.24 4.56
N LEU A 128 -11.87 16.15 3.59
CA LEU A 128 -10.55 16.74 3.38
C LEU A 128 -10.21 17.77 4.45
N ASP A 129 -8.97 17.75 4.92
CA ASP A 129 -8.40 18.73 5.84
C ASP A 129 -8.01 20.04 5.13
N GLY A 130 -7.92 20.02 3.79
CA GLY A 130 -7.68 21.17 2.93
C GLY A 130 -7.40 20.76 1.49
N TYR A 131 -7.30 21.74 0.61
CA TYR A 131 -7.01 21.46 -0.80
C TYR A 131 -6.35 22.64 -1.52
N ILE A 132 -5.74 22.32 -2.67
CA ILE A 132 -5.22 23.26 -3.67
C ILE A 132 -6.02 23.07 -4.97
N VAL A 133 -6.45 24.16 -5.54
CA VAL A 133 -7.09 24.23 -6.88
C VAL A 133 -6.19 25.01 -7.81
N SER A 134 -5.90 24.46 -8.98
CA SER A 134 -4.98 25.08 -9.96
C SER A 134 -5.42 26.46 -10.41
N SER A 135 -6.73 26.69 -10.56
CA SER A 135 -7.26 28.00 -10.96
C SER A 135 -7.04 29.11 -9.92
N ASP A 136 -6.91 28.79 -8.64
CA ASP A 136 -6.54 29.77 -7.62
C ASP A 136 -5.05 30.10 -7.70
N GLU A 137 -4.25 29.07 -7.92
CA GLU A 137 -2.77 29.16 -7.90
C GLU A 137 -2.17 29.59 -9.24
N LYS A 138 -2.93 29.51 -10.35
CA LYS A 138 -2.49 29.76 -11.72
C LYS A 138 -1.36 28.85 -12.21
N VAL A 139 -1.22 27.70 -11.56
CA VAL A 139 -0.23 26.64 -11.82
C VAL A 139 -0.95 25.30 -11.85
N ILE A 140 -0.54 24.40 -12.75
CA ILE A 140 -1.20 23.11 -12.94
C ILE A 140 -0.27 21.93 -12.70
N LYS A 141 -0.80 20.75 -12.36
CA LYS A 141 -0.09 19.48 -12.43
C LYS A 141 0.26 19.20 -13.90
N PRO A 142 1.43 18.61 -14.23
CA PRO A 142 2.47 18.10 -13.34
C PRO A 142 3.63 19.08 -13.07
N GLU A 143 3.40 20.39 -13.03
CA GLU A 143 4.44 21.39 -12.73
C GLU A 143 4.86 21.29 -11.27
N ALA A 144 6.17 21.30 -11.02
CA ALA A 144 6.72 21.14 -9.66
C ALA A 144 6.17 22.19 -8.68
N GLU A 145 5.86 23.37 -9.17
CA GLU A 145 5.41 24.49 -8.36
C GLU A 145 4.08 24.23 -7.64
N ILE A 146 3.11 23.54 -8.26
CA ILE A 146 1.81 23.28 -7.61
C ILE A 146 1.94 22.35 -6.41
N TYR A 147 2.83 21.35 -6.48
CA TYR A 147 3.13 20.46 -5.36
C TYR A 147 3.84 21.22 -4.23
N GLN A 148 4.78 22.10 -4.57
CA GLN A 148 5.47 22.93 -3.57
C GLN A 148 4.50 23.88 -2.85
N ARG A 149 3.50 24.43 -3.56
CA ARG A 149 2.44 25.24 -2.94
C ARG A 149 1.59 24.43 -1.99
N LEU A 150 1.25 23.18 -2.33
CA LEU A 150 0.57 22.26 -1.43
C LEU A 150 1.39 22.04 -0.14
N PHE A 151 2.68 21.69 -0.28
CA PHE A 151 3.55 21.46 0.87
C PHE A 151 3.69 22.70 1.76
N ASN A 152 3.88 23.86 1.15
CA ASN A 152 4.02 25.12 1.90
C ASN A 152 2.71 25.52 2.62
N LYS A 153 1.55 25.41 1.93
CA LYS A 153 0.26 25.83 2.49
C LYS A 153 -0.14 25.03 3.72
N PHE A 154 0.14 23.73 3.72
CA PHE A 154 -0.27 22.82 4.79
C PHE A 154 0.91 22.33 5.65
N ASN A 155 2.11 22.89 5.45
CA ASN A 155 3.34 22.50 6.15
C ASN A 155 3.62 20.99 6.07
N LEU A 156 3.53 20.43 4.86
CA LEU A 156 3.74 19.01 4.59
C LEU A 156 5.19 18.73 4.20
N LYS A 157 5.65 17.53 4.55
CA LYS A 157 6.91 17.00 4.03
C LYS A 157 6.61 16.01 2.91
N PRO A 158 7.21 16.17 1.71
CA PRO A 158 6.94 15.30 0.57
C PRO A 158 7.05 13.81 0.89
N GLU A 159 8.07 13.41 1.65
CA GLU A 159 8.35 12.04 2.06
C GLU A 159 7.34 11.48 3.08
N GLU A 160 6.47 12.30 3.64
CA GLU A 160 5.37 11.89 4.52
C GLU A 160 4.01 11.85 3.79
N CYS A 161 4.02 11.98 2.44
CA CYS A 161 2.84 12.11 1.61
C CYS A 161 2.74 11.00 0.54
N ILE A 162 1.52 10.54 0.27
CA ILE A 162 1.18 9.73 -0.92
C ILE A 162 0.16 10.49 -1.75
N PHE A 163 0.45 10.67 -3.05
CA PHE A 163 -0.45 11.31 -4.00
C PHE A 163 -1.23 10.27 -4.82
N VAL A 164 -2.51 10.53 -5.05
CA VAL A 164 -3.44 9.66 -5.77
C VAL A 164 -4.06 10.45 -6.91
N ASP A 165 -3.84 10.00 -8.15
CA ASP A 165 -4.27 10.69 -9.36
C ASP A 165 -4.48 9.64 -10.46
N ASP A 166 -5.45 9.80 -11.34
CA ASP A 166 -5.73 8.88 -12.44
C ASP A 166 -4.73 9.02 -13.60
N ARG A 167 -3.92 10.09 -13.60
CA ARG A 167 -2.93 10.39 -14.64
C ARG A 167 -1.50 10.13 -14.14
N ALA A 168 -0.84 9.18 -14.79
CA ALA A 168 0.53 8.78 -14.42
C ALA A 168 1.53 9.93 -14.48
N GLU A 169 1.37 10.90 -15.41
CA GLU A 169 2.24 12.06 -15.50
C GLU A 169 2.15 12.98 -14.27
N ASN A 170 0.99 13.07 -13.62
CA ASN A 170 0.81 13.83 -12.39
C ASN A 170 1.51 13.15 -11.21
N ILE A 171 1.40 11.81 -11.12
CA ILE A 171 2.14 11.02 -10.14
C ILE A 171 3.65 11.21 -10.31
N GLU A 172 4.14 11.16 -11.56
CA GLU A 172 5.56 11.37 -11.84
C GLU A 172 6.01 12.80 -11.52
N GLY A 173 5.11 13.79 -11.71
CA GLY A 173 5.32 15.17 -11.26
C GLY A 173 5.55 15.26 -9.74
N GLY A 174 4.73 14.56 -8.96
CA GLY A 174 4.87 14.44 -7.50
C GLY A 174 6.19 13.76 -7.09
N ARG A 175 6.56 12.67 -7.77
CA ARG A 175 7.82 11.95 -7.50
C ARG A 175 9.06 12.82 -7.72
N ARG A 176 9.06 13.66 -8.75
CA ARG A 176 10.18 14.61 -9.01
C ARG A 176 10.41 15.59 -7.86
N VAL A 177 9.42 15.85 -7.04
CA VAL A 177 9.54 16.73 -5.85
C VAL A 177 9.59 15.95 -4.53
N GLY A 178 9.77 14.62 -4.59
CA GLY A 178 9.98 13.76 -3.43
C GLY A 178 8.70 13.16 -2.80
N MET A 179 7.53 13.34 -3.43
CA MET A 179 6.26 12.77 -2.99
C MET A 179 5.96 11.50 -3.79
N ASP A 180 5.84 10.35 -3.13
CA ASP A 180 5.42 9.11 -3.80
C ASP A 180 3.92 9.15 -4.16
N GLY A 181 3.49 8.23 -5.03
CA GLY A 181 2.09 8.22 -5.45
C GLY A 181 1.61 6.90 -6.04
N ILE A 182 0.30 6.83 -6.22
CA ILE A 182 -0.45 5.69 -6.75
C ILE A 182 -1.28 6.18 -7.94
N VAL A 183 -1.18 5.49 -9.09
CA VAL A 183 -2.06 5.76 -10.23
C VAL A 183 -3.42 5.09 -9.95
N PHE A 184 -4.45 5.92 -9.83
CA PHE A 184 -5.78 5.45 -9.47
C PHE A 184 -6.49 4.78 -10.63
N THR A 185 -7.13 3.64 -10.40
CA THR A 185 -8.04 2.97 -11.32
C THR A 185 -9.42 2.78 -10.70
N ASP A 186 -9.48 2.34 -9.46
CA ASP A 186 -10.68 2.20 -8.64
C ASP A 186 -10.32 2.18 -7.15
N ALA A 187 -11.34 2.31 -6.28
CA ALA A 187 -11.14 2.39 -4.83
C ALA A 187 -10.48 1.13 -4.24
N ARG A 188 -10.80 -0.06 -4.77
CA ARG A 188 -10.28 -1.33 -4.28
C ARG A 188 -8.79 -1.50 -4.63
N GLN A 189 -8.42 -1.23 -5.88
CA GLN A 189 -7.01 -1.25 -6.31
C GLN A 189 -6.20 -0.25 -5.48
N TYR A 190 -6.72 0.97 -5.32
CA TYR A 190 -6.07 2.00 -4.53
C TYR A 190 -5.86 1.57 -3.08
N GLU A 191 -6.88 0.99 -2.43
CA GLU A 191 -6.76 0.51 -1.04
C GLU A 191 -5.66 -0.54 -0.90
N ILE A 192 -5.61 -1.52 -1.81
CA ILE A 192 -4.58 -2.57 -1.80
C ILE A 192 -3.18 -1.95 -1.91
N GLU A 193 -2.93 -1.13 -2.93
CA GLU A 193 -1.61 -0.51 -3.14
C GLU A 193 -1.23 0.45 -2.01
N LEU A 194 -2.21 1.19 -1.46
CA LEU A 194 -1.98 2.06 -0.31
C LEU A 194 -1.55 1.25 0.91
N ARG A 195 -2.27 0.17 1.24
CA ARG A 195 -1.92 -0.69 2.39
C ARG A 195 -0.51 -1.27 2.23
N GLU A 196 -0.14 -1.74 1.05
CA GLU A 196 1.21 -2.22 0.77
C GLU A 196 2.28 -1.14 0.99
N LYS A 197 2.03 0.10 0.54
CA LYS A 197 2.96 1.22 0.76
C LYS A 197 3.05 1.63 2.22
N LEU A 198 1.93 1.64 2.94
CA LEU A 198 1.89 1.98 4.37
C LEU A 198 2.60 0.89 5.21
N GLU A 199 2.40 -0.37 4.87
CA GLU A 199 3.12 -1.48 5.49
C GLU A 199 4.64 -1.37 5.24
N ALA A 200 5.05 -1.06 4.01
CA ALA A 200 6.46 -0.85 3.68
C ALA A 200 7.10 0.33 4.43
N ASP A 201 6.34 1.38 4.70
CA ASP A 201 6.79 2.55 5.47
C ASP A 201 6.97 2.26 6.97
N HIS A 202 6.26 1.25 7.49
CA HIS A 202 6.40 0.73 8.86
C HIS A 202 7.37 -0.45 8.96
N ASP A 203 7.93 -0.91 7.84
CA ASP A 203 8.77 -2.10 7.83
C ASP A 203 10.04 -1.91 8.66
N VAL A 204 10.13 -2.67 9.73
CA VAL A 204 11.43 -2.95 10.35
C VAL A 204 12.17 -3.91 9.43
N ILE A 205 13.07 -3.36 8.63
CA ILE A 205 13.91 -4.13 7.72
C ILE A 205 15.12 -4.65 8.47
N ILE A 206 15.33 -5.98 8.43
CA ILE A 206 16.55 -6.63 8.92
C ILE A 206 17.33 -7.10 7.70
N GLU A 207 18.51 -6.54 7.49
CA GLU A 207 19.29 -6.76 6.29
C GLU A 207 20.59 -7.56 6.61
N THR A 208 20.93 -8.50 5.73
CA THR A 208 22.16 -9.28 5.76
C THR A 208 22.90 -9.15 4.42
N GLU A 209 23.96 -9.93 4.21
CA GLU A 209 24.67 -9.96 2.94
C GLU A 209 23.76 -10.40 1.78
N ARG A 210 23.02 -11.50 1.95
CA ARG A 210 22.22 -12.14 0.90
C ARG A 210 20.73 -12.00 1.08
N LEU A 211 20.25 -11.61 2.28
CA LEU A 211 18.83 -11.60 2.64
C LEU A 211 18.39 -10.20 3.04
N LEU A 212 17.11 -9.94 2.78
CA LEU A 212 16.36 -8.83 3.32
C LEU A 212 15.11 -9.41 3.99
N MET A 213 14.88 -9.10 5.27
CA MET A 213 13.66 -9.51 5.97
C MET A 213 12.76 -8.28 6.11
N ARG A 214 11.56 -8.36 5.53
CA ARG A 214 10.49 -7.35 5.58
C ARG A 214 9.19 -7.98 6.00
N ARG A 215 8.20 -7.16 6.29
CA ARG A 215 6.85 -7.68 6.56
C ARG A 215 6.28 -8.41 5.34
N TRP A 216 5.42 -9.39 5.60
CA TRP A 216 4.67 -10.07 4.55
C TRP A 216 3.70 -9.11 3.88
N ARG A 217 3.44 -9.32 2.59
CA ARG A 217 2.53 -8.52 1.76
C ARG A 217 1.51 -9.43 1.10
N CYS A 218 0.30 -8.95 0.85
CA CYS A 218 -0.72 -9.72 0.14
C CYS A 218 -0.24 -10.19 -1.23
N THR A 219 0.63 -9.42 -1.90
CA THR A 219 1.27 -9.78 -3.18
C THR A 219 2.23 -10.96 -3.10
N ASP A 220 2.65 -11.36 -1.90
CA ASP A 220 3.53 -12.53 -1.72
C ASP A 220 2.75 -13.87 -1.78
N ALA A 221 1.42 -13.86 -1.92
CA ALA A 221 0.57 -15.05 -1.80
C ALA A 221 0.92 -16.16 -2.81
N GLU A 222 1.22 -15.81 -4.07
CA GLU A 222 1.63 -16.78 -5.10
C GLU A 222 2.95 -17.48 -4.73
N ILE A 223 3.91 -16.69 -4.24
CA ILE A 223 5.23 -17.22 -3.85
C ILE A 223 5.14 -18.01 -2.55
N LEU A 224 4.32 -17.56 -1.60
CA LEU A 224 4.03 -18.35 -0.40
C LEU A 224 3.42 -19.70 -0.80
N TYR A 225 2.41 -19.72 -1.67
CA TYR A 225 1.81 -20.95 -2.16
C TYR A 225 2.83 -21.88 -2.83
N LYS A 226 3.70 -21.34 -3.69
CA LYS A 226 4.76 -22.10 -4.36
C LYS A 226 5.62 -22.93 -3.39
N TYR A 227 5.95 -22.40 -2.23
CA TYR A 227 6.77 -23.09 -1.24
C TYR A 227 5.96 -23.82 -0.18
N ALA A 228 4.86 -23.24 0.25
CA ALA A 228 4.02 -23.78 1.31
C ALA A 228 3.16 -24.98 0.84
N SER A 229 2.94 -25.16 -0.45
CA SER A 229 2.28 -26.35 -1.00
C SER A 229 3.18 -27.60 -1.07
N ASP A 230 4.51 -27.42 -0.89
CA ASP A 230 5.44 -28.56 -0.85
C ASP A 230 5.21 -29.40 0.41
N PRO A 231 4.92 -30.73 0.27
CA PRO A 231 4.63 -31.59 1.41
C PRO A 231 5.81 -31.79 2.39
N ASP A 232 7.01 -31.38 2.01
CA ASP A 232 8.18 -31.46 2.89
C ASP A 232 8.39 -30.18 3.72
N VAL A 233 7.74 -29.05 3.38
CA VAL A 233 7.93 -27.75 4.05
C VAL A 233 7.01 -27.62 5.28
N GLY A 234 5.71 -27.53 5.05
CA GLY A 234 4.70 -27.31 6.09
C GLY A 234 4.75 -28.31 7.23
N PRO A 235 4.73 -29.64 6.96
CA PRO A 235 4.73 -30.66 8.01
C PRO A 235 5.96 -30.63 8.91
N ARG A 236 7.11 -30.15 8.44
CA ARG A 236 8.31 -29.95 9.26
C ARG A 236 8.24 -28.72 10.17
N ALA A 237 7.35 -27.81 9.86
CA ALA A 237 7.07 -26.58 10.63
C ALA A 237 5.75 -26.66 11.42
N GLY A 238 5.02 -27.80 11.35
CA GLY A 238 3.83 -28.06 12.16
C GLY A 238 2.48 -27.73 11.51
N TRP A 239 2.45 -27.39 10.21
CA TRP A 239 1.22 -27.03 9.50
C TRP A 239 1.05 -27.82 8.18
N PRO A 240 -0.21 -28.00 7.68
CA PRO A 240 -0.48 -28.73 6.45
C PRO A 240 0.00 -27.95 5.21
N PRO A 241 0.36 -28.66 4.12
CA PRO A 241 0.63 -27.99 2.85
C PRO A 241 -0.57 -27.14 2.41
N HIS A 242 -0.29 -25.92 1.93
CA HIS A 242 -1.34 -25.03 1.42
C HIS A 242 -1.96 -25.63 0.15
N THR A 243 -3.26 -25.44 -0.02
CA THR A 243 -4.05 -26.05 -1.09
C THR A 243 -4.35 -25.09 -2.24
N SER A 244 -4.23 -23.78 -1.99
CA SER A 244 -4.46 -22.75 -3.02
C SER A 244 -3.75 -21.43 -2.69
N ILE A 245 -3.68 -20.51 -3.68
CA ILE A 245 -3.17 -19.14 -3.52
C ILE A 245 -4.09 -18.35 -2.57
N GLU A 246 -5.40 -18.55 -2.63
CA GLU A 246 -6.38 -17.89 -1.76
C GLU A 246 -6.21 -18.30 -0.30
N GLU A 247 -5.83 -19.56 -0.04
CA GLU A 247 -5.47 -20.01 1.31
C GLU A 247 -4.19 -19.32 1.77
N SER A 248 -3.17 -19.26 0.92
CA SER A 248 -1.92 -18.56 1.22
C SER A 248 -2.14 -17.08 1.48
N LEU A 249 -3.02 -16.42 0.73
CA LEU A 249 -3.41 -15.03 0.97
C LEU A 249 -4.07 -14.87 2.36
N ARG A 250 -5.00 -15.74 2.72
CA ARG A 250 -5.62 -15.71 4.06
C ARG A 250 -4.61 -15.93 5.19
N ILE A 251 -3.66 -16.86 5.01
CA ILE A 251 -2.59 -17.07 6.00
C ILE A 251 -1.70 -15.83 6.12
N ILE A 252 -1.37 -15.14 5.03
CA ILE A 252 -0.67 -13.86 5.13
C ILE A 252 -1.49 -12.88 5.97
N GLN A 253 -2.75 -12.67 5.66
CA GLN A 253 -3.62 -11.69 6.32
C GLN A 253 -3.86 -12.02 7.81
N ASP A 254 -4.15 -13.27 8.12
CA ASP A 254 -4.61 -13.68 9.46
C ASP A 254 -3.44 -14.06 10.39
N VAL A 255 -2.30 -14.50 9.84
CA VAL A 255 -1.21 -15.10 10.62
C VAL A 255 0.11 -14.33 10.48
N PHE A 256 0.46 -13.82 9.29
CA PHE A 256 1.79 -13.24 9.06
C PHE A 256 1.82 -11.70 9.10
N MET A 257 0.68 -11.02 8.89
CA MET A 257 0.58 -9.56 8.99
C MET A 257 0.52 -9.14 10.47
N ASN A 258 1.69 -9.10 11.12
CA ASN A 258 1.87 -8.73 12.52
C ASN A 258 3.27 -8.14 12.76
N ASP A 259 3.54 -7.62 13.97
CA ASP A 259 4.80 -6.93 14.32
C ASP A 259 5.97 -7.85 14.66
N TYR A 260 5.82 -9.17 14.57
CA TYR A 260 6.82 -10.14 14.99
C TYR A 260 7.15 -11.21 13.95
N THR A 261 6.60 -11.12 12.72
CA THR A 261 6.83 -12.08 11.63
C THR A 261 7.34 -11.39 10.37
N TRP A 262 8.38 -11.93 9.72
CA TRP A 262 9.02 -11.39 8.52
C TRP A 262 9.08 -12.41 7.40
N ALA A 263 8.81 -11.96 6.16
CA ALA A 263 9.19 -12.66 4.96
C ALA A 263 10.71 -12.54 4.76
N VAL A 264 11.37 -13.65 4.50
CA VAL A 264 12.80 -13.70 4.18
C VAL A 264 12.97 -13.63 2.68
N ILE A 265 13.44 -12.50 2.18
CA ILE A 265 13.62 -12.21 0.76
C ILE A 265 15.05 -12.51 0.34
N LEU A 266 15.26 -13.28 -0.72
CA LEU A 266 16.57 -13.47 -1.33
C LEU A 266 16.88 -12.27 -2.23
N LYS A 267 17.91 -11.49 -1.90
CA LYS A 267 18.27 -10.25 -2.62
C LYS A 267 18.54 -10.47 -4.11
N GLU A 268 19.14 -11.61 -4.47
CA GLU A 268 19.46 -11.96 -5.85
C GLU A 268 18.23 -12.03 -6.76
N THR A 269 17.11 -12.54 -6.25
CA THR A 269 15.88 -12.77 -7.02
C THR A 269 14.75 -11.84 -6.63
N ASN A 270 14.87 -11.11 -5.52
CA ASN A 270 13.81 -10.33 -4.87
C ASN A 270 12.57 -11.17 -4.52
N GLU A 271 12.75 -12.46 -4.24
CA GLU A 271 11.67 -13.43 -4.00
C GLU A 271 11.65 -13.82 -2.52
N PRO A 272 10.46 -13.86 -1.85
CA PRO A 272 10.30 -14.45 -0.53
C PRO A 272 10.64 -15.95 -0.58
N ILE A 273 11.65 -16.37 0.17
CA ILE A 273 12.12 -17.76 0.20
C ILE A 273 11.80 -18.48 1.51
N GLY A 274 11.21 -17.79 2.48
CA GLY A 274 10.89 -18.33 3.79
C GLY A 274 10.30 -17.30 4.74
N CYS A 275 10.17 -17.68 5.98
CA CYS A 275 9.63 -16.87 7.07
C CYS A 275 10.52 -16.98 8.30
N MET A 276 10.68 -15.87 9.03
CA MET A 276 11.30 -15.84 10.36
C MET A 276 10.53 -14.88 11.25
N GLY A 277 10.53 -15.16 12.55
CA GLY A 277 9.91 -14.28 13.51
C GLY A 277 10.33 -14.58 14.94
N TYR A 278 9.90 -13.70 15.85
CA TYR A 278 9.92 -13.96 17.28
C TYR A 278 8.50 -13.86 17.83
N TYR A 279 8.16 -14.69 18.79
CA TYR A 279 6.88 -14.67 19.45
C TYR A 279 7.10 -14.28 20.91
N PRO A 280 6.55 -13.14 21.39
CA PRO A 280 6.65 -12.74 22.78
C PRO A 280 5.90 -13.75 23.69
N TYR A 281 6.11 -13.66 25.00
CA TYR A 281 5.62 -14.64 25.97
C TYR A 281 4.14 -14.96 25.86
N ASP A 282 3.30 -13.98 25.52
CA ASP A 282 1.85 -14.12 25.36
C ASP A 282 1.43 -14.76 24.02
N LYS A 283 2.37 -15.00 23.11
CA LYS A 283 2.19 -15.62 21.78
C LYS A 283 3.01 -16.89 21.60
N SER A 284 3.88 -17.21 22.55
CA SER A 284 4.75 -18.38 22.51
C SER A 284 3.99 -19.68 22.75
N ASN A 285 4.41 -20.75 22.08
CA ASN A 285 3.96 -22.12 22.36
C ASN A 285 4.73 -22.78 23.54
N ILE A 286 5.80 -22.12 23.99
CA ILE A 286 6.63 -22.55 25.13
C ILE A 286 6.31 -21.63 26.30
N GLU A 287 6.20 -22.20 27.50
CA GLU A 287 6.07 -21.40 28.73
C GLU A 287 7.38 -20.67 29.03
N ILE A 288 7.41 -19.36 28.79
CA ILE A 288 8.58 -18.48 28.91
C ILE A 288 8.26 -17.25 29.74
N SER A 289 9.29 -16.49 30.14
CA SER A 289 9.12 -15.25 30.92
C SER A 289 8.74 -14.05 30.03
N GLU A 290 8.16 -13.00 30.62
CA GLU A 290 7.74 -11.77 29.92
C GLU A 290 8.89 -11.06 29.17
N ASN A 291 10.13 -11.25 29.62
CA ASN A 291 11.32 -10.67 28.98
C ASN A 291 12.01 -11.60 27.98
N ASP A 292 11.37 -12.69 27.63
CA ASP A 292 11.89 -13.68 26.70
C ASP A 292 11.04 -13.71 25.41
N ALA A 293 11.52 -14.38 24.39
CA ALA A 293 10.76 -14.64 23.18
C ALA A 293 11.11 -16.02 22.59
N GLU A 294 10.14 -16.62 21.91
CA GLU A 294 10.33 -17.81 21.09
C GLU A 294 10.71 -17.41 19.67
N ILE A 295 11.68 -18.07 19.04
CA ILE A 295 12.04 -17.88 17.64
C ILE A 295 11.43 -19.00 16.79
N GLY A 296 10.73 -18.61 15.74
CA GLY A 296 10.18 -19.53 14.74
C GLY A 296 10.67 -19.20 13.33
N TYR A 297 10.85 -20.23 12.50
CA TYR A 297 11.24 -20.05 11.11
C TYR A 297 10.91 -21.26 10.23
N TRP A 298 10.80 -21.01 8.93
CA TRP A 298 10.80 -22.02 7.89
C TRP A 298 11.43 -21.46 6.60
N MET A 299 11.92 -22.35 5.73
CA MET A 299 12.48 -22.02 4.42
C MET A 299 11.91 -22.93 3.34
N GLY A 300 11.69 -22.38 2.15
CA GLY A 300 11.32 -23.15 0.96
C GLY A 300 12.38 -24.20 0.61
N LYS A 301 11.98 -25.42 0.26
CA LYS A 301 12.85 -26.57 0.01
C LYS A 301 14.00 -26.31 -0.95
N PRO A 302 13.85 -25.57 -2.09
CA PRO A 302 14.95 -25.25 -3.00
C PRO A 302 16.07 -24.41 -2.36
N HIS A 303 15.83 -23.83 -1.17
CA HIS A 303 16.74 -22.94 -0.47
C HIS A 303 17.42 -23.60 0.74
N TRP A 304 17.14 -24.89 1.00
CA TRP A 304 17.78 -25.64 2.07
C TRP A 304 19.27 -25.90 1.77
N ASN A 305 20.06 -26.10 2.83
CA ASN A 305 21.50 -26.39 2.78
C ASN A 305 22.36 -25.32 2.07
N LYS A 306 21.85 -24.08 1.89
CA LYS A 306 22.56 -22.95 1.29
C LYS A 306 23.04 -21.91 2.33
N GLY A 307 22.77 -22.18 3.62
CA GLY A 307 23.15 -21.29 4.72
C GLY A 307 22.23 -20.09 4.94
N TYR A 308 21.17 -19.93 4.14
CA TYR A 308 20.24 -18.81 4.29
C TYR A 308 19.51 -18.82 5.64
N CYS A 309 19.13 -20.01 6.12
CA CYS A 309 18.48 -20.14 7.43
C CYS A 309 19.39 -19.65 8.56
N THR A 310 20.63 -20.12 8.60
CA THR A 310 21.64 -19.71 9.60
C THR A 310 21.89 -18.19 9.54
N GLU A 311 22.06 -17.62 8.33
CA GLU A 311 22.30 -16.19 8.11
C GLU A 311 21.14 -15.34 8.63
N GLY A 312 19.90 -15.69 8.25
CA GLY A 312 18.71 -15.00 8.71
C GLY A 312 18.47 -15.12 10.21
N LEU A 313 18.67 -16.32 10.77
CA LEU A 313 18.51 -16.58 12.20
C LEU A 313 19.52 -15.78 13.04
N GLN A 314 20.77 -15.67 12.62
CA GLN A 314 21.76 -14.83 13.29
C GLN A 314 21.36 -13.34 13.29
N ALA A 315 20.82 -12.85 12.18
CA ALA A 315 20.34 -11.47 12.09
C ALA A 315 19.11 -11.23 12.97
N MET A 316 18.15 -12.16 13.00
CA MET A 316 16.99 -12.10 13.88
C MET A 316 17.39 -12.11 15.36
N ILE A 317 18.31 -12.96 15.78
CA ILE A 317 18.87 -13.00 17.14
C ILE A 317 19.46 -11.64 17.52
N LYS A 318 20.28 -11.07 16.63
CA LYS A 318 20.87 -9.74 16.84
C LYS A 318 19.80 -8.68 17.01
N TYR A 319 18.77 -8.69 16.17
CA TYR A 319 17.63 -7.76 16.26
C TYR A 319 16.89 -7.91 17.59
N CYS A 320 16.57 -9.13 18.00
CA CYS A 320 15.87 -9.42 19.25
C CYS A 320 16.63 -8.87 20.47
N TYR A 321 17.92 -9.07 20.52
CA TYR A 321 18.74 -8.59 21.65
C TYR A 321 19.00 -7.07 21.61
N ALA A 322 19.25 -6.51 20.44
CA ALA A 322 19.62 -5.10 20.31
C ALA A 322 18.40 -4.16 20.37
N THR A 323 17.28 -4.57 19.77
CA THR A 323 16.10 -3.70 19.57
C THR A 323 14.97 -4.01 20.54
N LYS A 324 14.70 -5.29 20.79
CA LYS A 324 13.60 -5.73 21.66
C LYS A 324 14.04 -5.97 23.10
N ASN A 325 15.34 -6.05 23.33
CA ASN A 325 15.96 -6.17 24.66
C ASN A 325 15.57 -7.45 25.43
N PHE A 326 15.24 -8.54 24.71
CA PHE A 326 14.96 -9.84 25.33
C PHE A 326 16.19 -10.37 26.10
N GLN A 327 15.93 -11.18 27.13
CA GLN A 327 16.97 -11.78 27.97
C GLN A 327 17.35 -13.17 27.46
N THR A 328 16.37 -13.98 27.16
CA THR A 328 16.56 -15.33 26.61
C THR A 328 15.71 -15.50 25.35
N LEU A 329 16.29 -16.12 24.33
CA LEU A 329 15.56 -16.58 23.16
C LEU A 329 15.36 -18.09 23.28
N TRP A 330 14.14 -18.51 23.09
CA TRP A 330 13.72 -19.91 23.09
C TRP A 330 13.38 -20.33 21.68
N ALA A 331 13.47 -21.62 21.41
CA ALA A 331 13.00 -22.21 20.17
C ALA A 331 12.67 -23.68 20.42
N ASP A 332 11.90 -24.29 19.53
CA ASP A 332 11.70 -25.71 19.53
C ASP A 332 11.90 -26.34 18.15
N PHE A 333 12.08 -27.63 18.12
CA PHE A 333 12.07 -28.40 16.89
C PHE A 333 11.48 -29.79 17.12
N PHE A 334 10.75 -30.30 16.15
CA PHE A 334 10.21 -31.67 16.20
C PHE A 334 11.33 -32.69 16.23
N VAL A 335 11.21 -33.70 17.07
CA VAL A 335 12.21 -34.79 17.25
C VAL A 335 12.58 -35.43 15.91
N ASP A 336 11.64 -35.54 14.98
CA ASP A 336 11.85 -36.09 13.63
C ASP A 336 12.38 -35.03 12.61
N ASN A 337 12.67 -33.78 13.06
CA ASN A 337 13.31 -32.73 12.26
C ASN A 337 14.65 -32.27 12.86
N PRO A 338 15.66 -33.16 13.03
CA PRO A 338 16.94 -32.79 13.65
C PRO A 338 17.75 -31.77 12.84
N ALA A 339 17.36 -31.48 11.60
CA ALA A 339 17.99 -30.44 10.79
C ALA A 339 17.74 -29.06 11.39
N SER A 340 16.54 -28.78 11.91
CA SER A 340 16.20 -27.52 12.59
C SER A 340 17.06 -27.32 13.85
N GLY A 341 17.20 -28.38 14.69
CA GLY A 341 18.07 -28.34 15.87
C GLY A 341 19.53 -27.97 15.51
N ARG A 342 20.10 -28.59 14.47
CA ARG A 342 21.45 -28.26 14.01
C ARG A 342 21.61 -26.81 13.52
N GLU A 343 20.59 -26.23 12.89
CA GLU A 343 20.63 -24.80 12.51
C GLU A 343 20.62 -23.89 13.75
N MET A 344 19.83 -24.22 14.77
CA MET A 344 19.82 -23.49 16.04
C MET A 344 21.17 -23.61 16.78
N GLU A 345 21.77 -24.81 16.85
CA GLU A 345 23.11 -25.03 17.45
C GLU A 345 24.18 -24.18 16.78
N LYS A 346 24.20 -24.07 15.44
CA LYS A 346 25.11 -23.18 14.68
C LYS A 346 24.97 -21.72 15.08
N CYS A 347 23.76 -21.32 15.50
CA CYS A 347 23.46 -19.96 15.97
C CYS A 347 23.67 -19.78 17.47
N GLY A 348 24.14 -20.82 18.18
CA GLY A 348 24.51 -20.74 19.59
C GLY A 348 23.44 -21.19 20.57
N PHE A 349 22.29 -21.66 20.09
CA PHE A 349 21.30 -22.30 20.98
C PHE A 349 21.84 -23.58 21.58
N ILE A 350 21.44 -23.86 22.80
CA ILE A 350 21.75 -25.09 23.55
C ILE A 350 20.45 -25.87 23.80
N ASP A 351 20.56 -27.18 23.63
CA ASP A 351 19.47 -28.10 24.01
C ASP A 351 19.31 -28.08 25.55
N THR A 352 18.11 -27.83 26.02
CA THR A 352 17.81 -27.80 27.47
C THR A 352 17.66 -29.19 28.06
N GLY A 353 17.59 -30.22 27.24
CA GLY A 353 17.22 -31.58 27.65
C GLY A 353 15.76 -31.71 28.04
N LYS A 354 14.95 -30.70 27.82
CA LYS A 354 13.49 -30.75 28.05
C LYS A 354 12.78 -31.10 26.76
N GLU A 355 11.80 -31.96 26.89
CA GLU A 355 10.86 -32.27 25.83
C GLU A 355 9.50 -31.64 26.16
N ASN A 356 8.76 -31.23 25.14
CA ASN A 356 7.39 -30.78 25.25
C ASN A 356 6.58 -31.38 24.10
N TYR A 357 5.29 -31.11 24.07
CA TYR A 357 4.43 -31.50 22.98
C TYR A 357 3.83 -30.25 22.38
N CYS A 358 4.08 -30.05 21.09
CA CYS A 358 3.49 -28.95 20.34
C CYS A 358 2.32 -29.47 19.52
N SER A 359 1.22 -28.74 19.51
CA SER A 359 0.07 -29.07 18.68
C SER A 359 0.48 -29.04 17.19
N ASN A 360 0.24 -30.14 16.51
CA ASN A 360 0.51 -30.27 15.10
C ASN A 360 -0.80 -30.18 14.31
N LEU A 361 -1.02 -29.05 13.66
CA LEU A 361 -2.23 -28.81 12.84
C LEU A 361 -2.35 -29.81 11.68
N TYR A 362 -1.24 -30.41 11.24
CA TYR A 362 -1.22 -31.35 10.11
C TYR A 362 -1.72 -32.75 10.48
N HIS A 363 -1.40 -33.23 11.68
CA HIS A 363 -1.75 -34.61 12.09
C HIS A 363 -2.84 -34.69 13.17
N GLY A 364 -3.31 -33.56 13.68
CA GLY A 364 -4.33 -33.49 14.72
C GLY A 364 -3.92 -34.07 16.08
N ASN A 365 -2.63 -34.38 16.26
CA ASN A 365 -2.01 -34.92 17.47
C ASN A 365 -0.81 -34.08 17.86
N ASP A 366 -0.56 -33.97 19.16
CA ASP A 366 0.65 -33.35 19.67
C ASP A 366 1.89 -34.16 19.24
N ARG A 367 2.93 -33.47 18.77
CA ARG A 367 4.22 -34.06 18.41
C ARG A 367 5.28 -33.67 19.43
N PRO A 368 6.18 -34.60 19.79
CA PRO A 368 7.28 -34.26 20.69
C PRO A 368 8.28 -33.30 20.05
N VAL A 369 8.66 -32.30 20.83
CA VAL A 369 9.66 -31.28 20.48
C VAL A 369 10.77 -31.23 21.52
N HIS A 370 11.98 -30.95 21.06
CA HIS A 370 13.10 -30.54 21.93
C HIS A 370 13.08 -29.03 22.10
N ILE A 371 13.29 -28.57 23.33
CA ILE A 371 13.36 -27.13 23.66
C ILE A 371 14.80 -26.67 23.69
N MET A 372 15.08 -25.65 22.89
CA MET A 372 16.35 -24.97 22.77
C MET A 372 16.32 -23.61 23.45
N LYS A 373 17.44 -23.14 23.99
CA LYS A 373 17.55 -21.79 24.51
C LYS A 373 18.88 -21.12 24.13
N LEU A 374 18.84 -19.80 24.05
CA LEU A 374 20.00 -18.93 23.88
C LEU A 374 19.90 -17.76 24.85
N ASP A 375 20.78 -17.74 25.84
CA ASP A 375 20.85 -16.64 26.80
C ASP A 375 21.67 -15.48 26.22
N ARG A 376 21.22 -14.24 26.48
CA ARG A 376 21.93 -13.04 26.07
C ARG A 376 23.31 -13.03 26.72
N LYS A 377 24.39 -12.96 25.93
CA LYS A 377 25.71 -12.71 26.43
C LYS A 377 25.85 -11.27 26.90
N LEU A 378 26.14 -11.06 28.16
CA LEU A 378 26.42 -9.75 28.78
C LEU A 378 27.59 -9.05 28.11
#